data_c0dd9936a57cb6e572956341ea3ba9d7
#
_entry.id   c0dd9936a57cb6e572956341ea3ba9d7
#
_cell.length_a   1.000
_cell.length_b   1.000
_cell.length_c   1.000
_cell.angle_alpha   90.00
_cell.angle_beta   90.00
_cell.angle_gamma   90.00
#
_symmetry.space_group_name_H-M   'P 1'
#
loop_
_entity.id
_entity.type
_entity.pdbx_description
1 polymer ?
#
loop_
_entity_poly.entity_id
_entity_poly.type
_entity_poly.pdbx_seq_one_letter_code
_entity_poly.pdbx_strand_id
1 'polypeptide(L)'
;MPYLHLIDEAIGLIDNEIRIVEWRIKYPEQFKRQLNKPPLSPLYLADRTTLINIMEIVSGLFISKNIVYQNGKPAYLVDLGKAFEWLFNIKIGDYHQKHEDVIKRKPGKITEFLNGLAELIRKEHDKKGYR
;
A
#
# COMPACT_ATOMS: atom_id res chain seq x y z
N MET A 1 -24.98 2.30 25.07
CA MET A 1 -25.73 3.24 24.24
C MET A 1 -24.96 3.61 22.98
N PRO A 2 -25.50 3.34 21.80
CA PRO A 2 -24.78 3.63 20.55
C PRO A 2 -24.49 5.12 20.32
N TYR A 3 -25.24 6.01 20.93
CA TYR A 3 -25.05 7.45 20.77
C TYR A 3 -23.82 8.01 21.48
N LEU A 4 -23.40 7.42 22.61
CA LEU A 4 -22.22 7.86 23.36
C LEU A 4 -20.94 7.63 22.55
N HIS A 5 -20.85 6.51 21.82
CA HIS A 5 -19.69 6.21 20.98
C HIS A 5 -19.54 7.21 19.83
N LEU A 6 -20.66 7.57 19.18
CA LEU A 6 -20.68 8.57 18.10
C LEU A 6 -20.27 9.96 18.60
N ILE A 7 -20.69 10.35 19.81
CA ILE A 7 -20.29 11.62 20.43
C ILE A 7 -18.81 11.63 20.73
N ASP A 8 -18.23 10.55 21.27
CA ASP A 8 -16.80 10.43 21.56
C ASP A 8 -15.96 10.52 20.29
N GLU A 9 -16.39 9.87 19.20
CA GLU A 9 -15.70 9.98 17.90
C GLU A 9 -15.74 11.40 17.36
N ALA A 10 -16.87 12.08 17.45
CA ALA A 10 -17.02 13.47 17.00
C ALA A 10 -16.12 14.41 17.81
N ILE A 11 -16.03 14.25 19.12
CA ILE A 11 -15.13 15.03 19.99
C ILE A 11 -13.67 14.79 19.61
N GLY A 12 -13.28 13.53 19.37
CA GLY A 12 -11.94 13.18 18.95
C GLY A 12 -11.52 13.84 17.63
N LEU A 13 -12.42 13.90 16.64
CA LEU A 13 -12.19 14.55 15.36
C LEU A 13 -12.04 16.08 15.51
N ILE A 14 -12.88 16.70 16.33
CA ILE A 14 -12.79 18.13 16.62
C ILE A 14 -11.48 18.47 17.33
N ASP A 15 -11.07 17.70 18.31
CA ASP A 15 -9.81 17.89 19.02
C ASP A 15 -8.60 17.80 18.07
N ASN A 16 -8.61 16.86 17.14
CA ASN A 16 -7.56 16.73 16.13
C ASN A 16 -7.50 17.97 15.20
N GLU A 17 -8.64 18.48 14.76
CA GLU A 17 -8.72 19.68 13.95
C GLU A 17 -8.19 20.91 14.69
N ILE A 18 -8.53 21.09 15.97
CA ILE A 18 -8.03 22.17 16.81
C ILE A 18 -6.51 22.10 16.92
N ARG A 19 -5.94 20.93 17.15
CA ARG A 19 -4.48 20.75 17.23
C ARG A 19 -3.79 21.13 15.91
N ILE A 20 -4.34 20.76 14.78
CA ILE A 20 -3.80 21.12 13.46
C ILE A 20 -3.83 22.62 13.26
N VAL A 21 -4.95 23.29 13.61
CA VAL A 21 -5.10 24.75 13.50
C VAL A 21 -4.11 25.45 14.42
N GLU A 22 -3.99 25.04 15.67
CA GLU A 22 -3.04 25.60 16.64
C GLU A 22 -1.60 25.47 16.14
N TRP A 23 -1.22 24.31 15.63
CA TRP A 23 0.12 24.07 15.08
C TRP A 23 0.39 24.95 13.86
N ARG A 24 -0.58 25.09 12.96
CA ARG A 24 -0.48 25.95 11.76
C ARG A 24 -0.28 27.42 12.12
N ILE A 25 -0.98 27.89 13.15
CA ILE A 25 -0.85 29.28 13.64
C ILE A 25 0.52 29.50 14.27
N LYS A 26 1.01 28.52 15.04
CA LYS A 26 2.24 28.60 15.81
C LYS A 26 3.49 28.40 14.95
N TYR A 27 3.40 27.54 13.91
CA TYR A 27 4.53 27.14 13.07
C TYR A 27 4.14 27.10 11.58
N PRO A 28 3.78 28.25 10.98
CA PRO A 28 3.26 28.26 9.61
C PRO A 28 4.23 27.74 8.57
N GLU A 29 5.53 28.00 8.71
CA GLU A 29 6.55 27.53 7.76
C GLU A 29 6.74 26.02 7.83
N GLN A 30 6.75 25.45 9.03
CA GLN A 30 6.84 24.02 9.23
C GLN A 30 5.60 23.29 8.72
N PHE A 31 4.43 23.90 8.91
CA PHE A 31 3.18 23.36 8.41
C PHE A 31 3.19 23.27 6.88
N LYS A 32 3.60 24.33 6.20
CA LYS A 32 3.74 24.35 4.74
C LYS A 32 4.71 23.29 4.24
N ARG A 33 5.86 23.13 4.91
CA ARG A 33 6.85 22.11 4.54
C ARG A 33 6.29 20.70 4.67
N GLN A 34 5.53 20.43 5.73
CA GLN A 34 4.93 19.10 5.94
C GLN A 34 3.78 18.82 4.97
N LEU A 35 2.99 19.83 4.62
CA LEU A 35 1.95 19.65 3.60
C LEU A 35 2.53 19.37 2.20
N ASN A 36 3.70 19.94 1.90
CA ASN A 36 4.37 19.77 0.62
C ASN A 36 5.19 18.49 0.52
N LYS A 37 5.47 17.83 1.66
CA LYS A 37 6.14 16.54 1.69
C LYS A 37 5.10 15.44 1.84
N PRO A 38 5.02 14.48 0.88
CA PRO A 38 4.16 13.33 1.08
C PRO A 38 4.61 12.58 2.33
N PRO A 39 3.68 12.12 3.18
CA PRO A 39 4.04 11.32 4.35
C PRO A 39 4.78 10.06 3.91
N LEU A 40 5.88 9.73 4.59
CA LEU A 40 6.63 8.51 4.30
C LEU A 40 5.98 7.34 5.00
N SER A 41 5.89 6.22 4.30
CA SER A 41 5.53 4.95 4.92
C SER A 41 6.66 4.50 5.85
N PRO A 42 6.37 3.86 6.98
CA PRO A 42 7.39 3.30 7.87
C PRO A 42 7.98 1.98 7.37
N LEU A 43 7.56 1.49 6.21
CA LEU A 43 7.92 0.16 5.72
C LEU A 43 8.95 0.23 4.59
N TYR A 44 9.85 -0.74 4.60
CA TYR A 44 10.89 -0.90 3.58
C TYR A 44 10.99 -2.38 3.21
N LEU A 45 11.48 -2.66 2.01
CA LEU A 45 11.71 -4.03 1.59
C LEU A 45 12.99 -4.58 2.23
N ALA A 46 12.97 -5.86 2.60
CA ALA A 46 14.19 -6.56 3.00
C ALA A 46 15.15 -6.66 1.80
N ASP A 47 16.46 -6.73 2.05
CA ASP A 47 17.49 -6.76 1.00
C ASP A 47 17.29 -7.87 -0.03
N ARG A 48 16.71 -9.00 0.39
CA ARG A 48 16.43 -10.17 -0.48
C ARG A 48 15.23 -9.98 -1.40
N THR A 49 14.41 -8.92 -1.18
CA THR A 49 13.19 -8.67 -1.96
C THR A 49 13.50 -7.69 -3.09
N THR A 50 13.20 -8.06 -4.31
CA THR A 50 13.51 -7.27 -5.50
C THR A 50 12.28 -6.51 -6.01
N LEU A 51 12.51 -5.51 -6.86
CA LEU A 51 11.42 -4.75 -7.49
C LEU A 51 10.52 -5.66 -8.32
N ILE A 52 11.08 -6.66 -9.00
CA ILE A 52 10.27 -7.58 -9.82
C ILE A 52 9.34 -8.42 -8.96
N ASN A 53 9.75 -8.76 -7.74
CA ASN A 53 8.89 -9.47 -6.78
C ASN A 53 7.66 -8.63 -6.42
N ILE A 54 7.85 -7.34 -6.18
CA ILE A 54 6.75 -6.42 -5.90
C ILE A 54 5.87 -6.25 -7.13
N MET A 55 6.45 -6.18 -8.32
CA MET A 55 5.69 -6.09 -9.56
C MET A 55 4.84 -7.33 -9.84
N GLU A 56 5.24 -8.52 -9.39
CA GLU A 56 4.35 -9.69 -9.45
C GLU A 56 3.04 -9.42 -8.72
N ILE A 57 3.13 -8.85 -7.51
CA ILE A 57 1.95 -8.53 -6.70
C ILE A 57 1.11 -7.45 -7.38
N VAL A 58 1.75 -6.37 -7.83
CA VAL A 58 1.07 -5.26 -8.51
C VAL A 58 0.36 -5.76 -9.76
N SER A 59 1.05 -6.55 -10.58
CA SER A 59 0.49 -7.11 -11.82
C SER A 59 -0.71 -8.03 -11.54
N GLY A 60 -0.60 -8.88 -10.55
CA GLY A 60 -1.69 -9.77 -10.14
C GLY A 60 -2.92 -8.99 -9.69
N LEU A 61 -2.72 -7.98 -8.86
CA LEU A 61 -3.81 -7.12 -8.39
C LEU A 61 -4.43 -6.32 -9.55
N PHE A 62 -3.61 -5.82 -10.47
CA PHE A 62 -4.08 -5.08 -11.63
C PHE A 62 -4.96 -5.96 -12.53
N ILE A 63 -4.50 -7.15 -12.88
CA ILE A 63 -5.24 -8.09 -13.74
C ILE A 63 -6.52 -8.56 -13.06
N SER A 64 -6.47 -8.79 -11.75
CA SER A 64 -7.64 -9.28 -10.99
C SER A 64 -8.77 -8.26 -10.91
N LYS A 65 -8.48 -6.98 -11.07
CA LYS A 65 -9.44 -5.86 -10.91
C LYS A 65 -10.07 -5.83 -9.51
N ASN A 66 -9.39 -6.39 -8.53
CA ASN A 66 -9.86 -6.41 -7.14
C ASN A 66 -9.66 -5.08 -6.41
N ILE A 67 -8.80 -4.22 -6.93
CA ILE A 67 -8.54 -2.90 -6.36
C ILE A 67 -9.29 -1.86 -7.18
N VAL A 68 -10.13 -1.08 -6.53
CA VAL A 68 -11.01 -0.11 -7.20
C VAL A 68 -10.87 1.27 -6.56
N TYR A 69 -11.25 2.29 -7.32
CA TYR A 69 -11.42 3.64 -6.79
C TYR A 69 -12.71 3.73 -5.96
N GLN A 70 -12.88 4.84 -5.25
CA GLN A 70 -14.08 5.08 -4.46
C GLN A 70 -15.38 4.95 -5.28
N ASN A 71 -15.31 5.26 -6.59
CA ASN A 71 -16.46 5.15 -7.50
C ASN A 71 -16.71 3.72 -8.01
N GLY A 72 -15.92 2.74 -7.57
CA GLY A 72 -16.06 1.33 -7.95
C GLY A 72 -15.36 0.93 -9.25
N LYS A 73 -14.73 1.85 -9.96
CA LYS A 73 -13.98 1.53 -11.18
C LYS A 73 -12.64 0.88 -10.84
N PRO A 74 -12.18 -0.13 -11.63
CA PRO A 74 -10.89 -0.75 -11.39
C PRO A 74 -9.74 0.25 -11.48
N ALA A 75 -8.78 0.09 -10.57
CA ALA A 75 -7.61 0.98 -10.51
C ALA A 75 -6.72 0.81 -11.73
N TYR A 76 -6.14 1.92 -12.21
CA TYR A 76 -5.13 1.91 -13.25
C TYR A 76 -3.80 1.39 -12.70
N LEU A 77 -2.99 0.81 -13.60
CA LEU A 77 -1.68 0.28 -13.24
C LEU A 77 -0.77 1.34 -12.63
N VAL A 78 -0.80 2.56 -13.14
CA VAL A 78 0.01 3.68 -12.62
C VAL A 78 -0.33 3.97 -11.17
N ASP A 79 -1.60 4.00 -10.82
CA ASP A 79 -2.04 4.30 -9.46
C ASP A 79 -1.68 3.18 -8.49
N LEU A 80 -1.81 1.93 -8.91
CA LEU A 80 -1.34 0.78 -8.13
C LEU A 80 0.17 0.83 -7.90
N GLY A 81 0.92 1.11 -8.96
CA GLY A 81 2.38 1.24 -8.88
C GLY A 81 2.80 2.34 -7.90
N LYS A 82 2.18 3.52 -8.00
CA LYS A 82 2.45 4.64 -7.09
C LYS A 82 2.11 4.31 -5.64
N ALA A 83 1.02 3.60 -5.40
CA ALA A 83 0.65 3.17 -4.05
C ALA A 83 1.71 2.25 -3.44
N PHE A 84 2.21 1.29 -4.22
CA PHE A 84 3.28 0.40 -3.75
C PHE A 84 4.62 1.11 -3.60
N GLU A 85 4.92 2.09 -4.46
CA GLU A 85 6.11 2.94 -4.29
C GLU A 85 6.05 3.70 -2.97
N TRP A 86 4.89 4.26 -2.64
CA TRP A 86 4.70 4.94 -1.35
C TRP A 86 4.81 3.94 -0.18
N LEU A 87 4.15 2.79 -0.31
CA LEU A 87 4.08 1.81 0.77
C LEU A 87 5.46 1.31 1.21
N PHE A 88 6.35 1.05 0.27
CA PHE A 88 7.67 0.48 0.54
C PHE A 88 8.82 1.45 0.34
N ASN A 89 8.55 2.72 0.07
CA ASN A 89 9.57 3.76 -0.19
C ASN A 89 10.53 3.33 -1.30
N ILE A 90 9.99 2.89 -2.43
CA ILE A 90 10.74 2.42 -3.60
C ILE A 90 10.36 3.22 -4.84
N LYS A 91 11.18 3.11 -5.88
CA LYS A 91 10.87 3.59 -7.22
C LYS A 91 10.77 2.40 -8.16
N ILE A 92 9.64 2.26 -8.82
CA ILE A 92 9.41 1.20 -9.81
C ILE A 92 9.90 1.66 -11.19
N GLY A 93 9.65 2.92 -11.54
CA GLY A 93 9.99 3.48 -12.84
C GLY A 93 8.84 3.35 -13.83
N ASP A 94 9.09 2.78 -15.00
CA ASP A 94 8.05 2.58 -16.02
C ASP A 94 7.16 1.39 -15.63
N TYR A 95 5.96 1.68 -15.15
CA TYR A 95 5.02 0.67 -14.65
C TYR A 95 4.59 -0.31 -15.74
N HIS A 96 4.30 0.19 -16.94
CA HIS A 96 3.86 -0.66 -18.05
C HIS A 96 4.97 -1.59 -18.52
N GLN A 97 6.19 -1.10 -18.61
CA GLN A 97 7.35 -1.92 -18.97
C GLN A 97 7.62 -2.99 -17.91
N LYS A 98 7.57 -2.61 -16.64
CA LYS A 98 7.78 -3.56 -15.53
C LYS A 98 6.68 -4.61 -15.49
N HIS A 99 5.45 -4.25 -15.76
CA HIS A 99 4.34 -5.19 -15.87
C HIS A 99 4.59 -6.19 -17.01
N GLU A 100 4.99 -5.70 -18.19
CA GLU A 100 5.34 -6.57 -19.31
C GLU A 100 6.51 -7.50 -18.97
N ASP A 101 7.50 -7.02 -18.25
CA ASP A 101 8.63 -7.83 -17.79
C ASP A 101 8.18 -9.00 -16.92
N VAL A 102 7.17 -8.81 -16.08
CA VAL A 102 6.56 -9.89 -15.29
C VAL A 102 5.86 -10.90 -16.20
N ILE A 103 5.01 -10.39 -17.10
CA ILE A 103 4.18 -11.25 -17.97
C ILE A 103 5.03 -12.09 -18.93
N LYS A 104 6.15 -11.56 -19.39
CA LYS A 104 7.06 -12.23 -20.34
C LYS A 104 7.98 -13.29 -19.72
N ARG A 105 7.98 -13.43 -18.40
CA ARG A 105 8.88 -14.36 -17.73
C ARG A 105 8.59 -15.80 -18.14
N LYS A 106 9.60 -16.66 -18.04
CA LYS A 106 9.44 -18.12 -18.28
C LYS A 106 8.38 -18.69 -17.35
N PRO A 107 7.60 -19.71 -17.80
CA PRO A 107 6.51 -20.28 -16.99
C PRO A 107 6.90 -20.65 -15.55
N GLY A 108 8.11 -21.16 -15.33
CA GLY A 108 8.59 -21.49 -13.98
C GLY A 108 8.94 -20.27 -13.10
N LYS A 109 9.01 -19.08 -13.68
CA LYS A 109 9.41 -17.84 -12.98
C LYS A 109 8.26 -16.84 -12.81
N ILE A 110 7.19 -16.96 -13.60
CA ILE A 110 6.11 -15.95 -13.68
C ILE A 110 5.55 -15.58 -12.32
N THR A 111 5.27 -16.54 -11.47
CA THR A 111 4.66 -16.33 -10.16
C THR A 111 5.51 -16.91 -9.03
N GLU A 112 6.82 -16.99 -9.21
CA GLU A 112 7.73 -17.59 -8.23
C GLU A 112 7.60 -16.95 -6.85
N PHE A 113 7.58 -15.62 -6.78
CA PHE A 113 7.45 -14.89 -5.51
C PHE A 113 6.07 -15.09 -4.87
N LEU A 114 5.00 -14.97 -5.66
CA LEU A 114 3.63 -15.18 -5.17
C LEU A 114 3.43 -16.63 -4.71
N ASN A 115 3.95 -17.60 -5.43
CA ASN A 115 3.89 -18.99 -5.04
C ASN A 115 4.63 -19.23 -3.72
N GLY A 116 5.78 -18.56 -3.54
CA GLY A 116 6.53 -18.61 -2.29
C GLY A 116 5.74 -18.07 -1.11
N LEU A 117 5.05 -16.93 -1.29
CA LEU A 117 4.18 -16.36 -0.26
C LEU A 117 3.02 -17.31 0.08
N ALA A 118 2.39 -17.88 -0.94
CA ALA A 118 1.29 -18.83 -0.76
C ALA A 118 1.75 -20.05 0.04
N GLU A 119 2.93 -20.58 -0.27
CA GLU A 119 3.52 -21.72 0.42
C GLU A 119 3.80 -21.43 1.88
N LEU A 120 4.32 -20.24 2.17
CA LEU A 120 4.56 -19.79 3.56
C LEU A 120 3.25 -19.74 4.36
N ILE A 121 2.18 -19.27 3.76
CA ILE A 121 0.86 -19.22 4.41
C ILE A 121 0.37 -20.66 4.71
N ARG A 122 0.51 -21.57 3.75
CA ARG A 122 0.12 -22.97 3.93
C ARG A 122 0.91 -23.66 5.04
N LYS A 123 2.21 -23.40 5.09
CA LYS A 123 3.09 -23.94 6.16
C LYS A 123 2.68 -23.44 7.54
N GLU A 124 2.33 -22.17 7.65
CA GLU A 124 1.87 -21.60 8.92
C GLU A 124 0.54 -22.22 9.35
N HIS A 125 -0.38 -22.44 8.40
CA HIS A 125 -1.64 -23.13 8.64
C HIS A 125 -1.38 -24.54 9.21
N ASP A 126 -0.51 -25.31 8.57
CA ASP A 126 -0.19 -26.68 8.97
C ASP A 126 0.48 -26.70 10.36
N LYS A 127 1.41 -25.76 10.59
CA LYS A 127 2.11 -25.64 11.87
C LYS A 127 1.14 -25.38 13.04
N LYS A 128 0.06 -24.64 12.80
CA LYS A 128 -0.95 -24.36 13.82
C LYS A 128 -2.01 -25.45 13.96
N GLY A 129 -1.97 -26.47 13.09
CA GLY A 129 -2.87 -27.59 13.17
C GLY A 129 -4.31 -27.34 12.71
N TYR A 130 -4.56 -26.25 12.01
CA TYR A 130 -5.87 -25.99 11.40
C TYR A 130 -6.09 -26.91 10.21
N ARG A 131 -7.33 -27.33 10.01
CA ARG A 131 -7.73 -28.17 8.88
C ARG A 131 -8.93 -27.58 8.15
#